data_3052455af275a50c571de420f61a1d9d
#
_entry.id   3052455af275a50c571de420f61a1d9d
#
_cell.length_a   1.000
_cell.length_b   1.000
_cell.length_c   1.000
_cell.angle_alpha   90.00
_cell.angle_beta   90.00
_cell.angle_gamma   90.00
#
_symmetry.space_group_name_H-M   'P 1'
#
loop_
_entity.id
_entity.type
_entity.pdbx_description
1 polymer ?
#
loop_
_entity_poly.entity_id
_entity_poly.type
_entity_poly.pdbx_seq_one_letter_code
_entity_poly.pdbx_strand_id
1 'polypeptide(L)'
;MDTPPFSELGLPDDLLAAIEILGYERPSPIQALSIPPALAGKDILGLSATGSGKTAAFALPALANIDVTQRFPQVLILCPTRELAVQVCEEVHRLGVKKKGLQATPVYGGAPMDRQLRALRDGAQLVVGTPGRLLDHLKRGSFDASRIRMAILDEADRMLDMGFKEEMDEILAALPKERQILFFSATMNRGVSTFIKKFGNDPELIEIEQKAMTVSTVEQAYYEVRQRSKVEVLSRILDMNPPRLGIIFCNTKRSVDECTEDLVNRGYAADRLHGDITQQMRERVLKRFREGAVELLVATDVAARGLDIDEIDIVFNYDLPTDPEDYVHRIGRTGRAGRSGRAVSFVFGKEIYRLQAIERYTRQVIKREKIPSVEQVEGRRADLIFETLKERLETGGFDTYQENIDRLLEQGHTPTDIAGALITMLRETSGREGEAIQEDREPESARKDFKKDRGEPRARPEGRDYAPREKTYERGGMRDAGAIEGGMTRLFISLGKGAGIMPKDIVGMMYREAGLPDGSLG
;
A
#
# COMPACT_ATOMS: atom_id res chain seq x y z
N MET A 1 5.09 21.40 17.96
CA MET A 1 6.43 22.01 18.06
C MET A 1 6.41 23.23 17.15
N ASP A 2 6.77 24.39 17.67
CA ASP A 2 6.95 25.56 16.84
C ASP A 2 8.25 25.38 16.05
N THR A 3 8.14 25.16 14.74
CA THR A 3 9.31 25.02 13.86
C THR A 3 9.80 26.39 13.42
N PRO A 4 11.13 26.61 13.30
CA PRO A 4 11.66 27.86 12.78
C PRO A 4 11.17 28.10 11.34
N PRO A 5 11.08 29.33 10.85
CA PRO A 5 10.71 29.60 9.46
C PRO A 5 11.80 29.09 8.49
N PHE A 6 11.44 28.89 7.21
CA PHE A 6 12.39 28.43 6.19
C PHE A 6 13.62 29.33 6.01
N SER A 7 13.46 30.64 6.25
CA SER A 7 14.55 31.62 6.18
C SER A 7 15.68 31.38 7.19
N GLU A 8 15.41 30.66 8.27
CA GLU A 8 16.39 30.32 9.30
C GLU A 8 17.09 28.98 9.06
N LEU A 9 16.66 28.21 8.03
CA LEU A 9 17.23 26.89 7.73
C LEU A 9 18.52 26.93 6.89
N GLY A 10 18.99 28.12 6.47
CA GLY A 10 20.22 28.29 5.69
C GLY A 10 20.06 28.00 4.20
N LEU A 11 18.85 28.02 3.67
CA LEU A 11 18.58 27.84 2.25
C LEU A 11 18.98 29.07 1.42
N PRO A 12 19.49 28.88 0.16
CA PRO A 12 19.75 29.99 -0.77
C PRO A 12 18.50 30.77 -1.14
N ASP A 13 18.67 32.03 -1.48
CA ASP A 13 17.57 32.98 -1.80
C ASP A 13 16.67 32.51 -2.96
N ASP A 14 17.22 31.84 -3.97
CA ASP A 14 16.46 31.29 -5.10
C ASP A 14 15.49 30.17 -4.64
N LEU A 15 15.90 29.36 -3.67
CA LEU A 15 15.03 28.33 -3.10
C LEU A 15 14.01 28.92 -2.12
N LEU A 16 14.38 29.93 -1.33
CA LEU A 16 13.43 30.64 -0.47
C LEU A 16 12.32 31.30 -1.30
N ALA A 17 12.68 31.97 -2.40
CA ALA A 17 11.70 32.55 -3.31
C ALA A 17 10.81 31.50 -4.00
N ALA A 18 11.32 30.30 -4.27
CA ALA A 18 10.51 29.20 -4.80
C ALA A 18 9.50 28.67 -3.77
N ILE A 19 9.93 28.49 -2.53
CA ILE A 19 9.10 28.06 -1.38
C ILE A 19 7.94 29.03 -1.17
N GLU A 20 8.20 30.35 -1.20
CA GLU A 20 7.20 31.39 -1.06
C GLU A 20 6.14 31.33 -2.17
N ILE A 21 6.58 31.22 -3.44
CA ILE A 21 5.68 31.08 -4.61
C ILE A 21 4.79 29.83 -4.50
N LEU A 22 5.33 28.75 -3.94
CA LEU A 22 4.61 27.47 -3.77
C LEU A 22 3.67 27.49 -2.57
N GLY A 23 3.66 28.56 -1.75
CA GLY A 23 2.76 28.70 -0.62
C GLY A 23 3.15 27.89 0.61
N TYR A 24 4.43 27.53 0.76
CA TYR A 24 4.89 26.88 1.98
C TYR A 24 5.03 27.90 3.10
N GLU A 25 4.20 27.82 4.12
CA GLU A 25 4.19 28.77 5.24
C GLU A 25 5.29 28.45 6.26
N ARG A 26 5.36 27.19 6.72
CA ARG A 26 6.33 26.71 7.73
C ARG A 26 6.87 25.33 7.36
N PRO A 27 8.12 25.04 7.70
CA PRO A 27 8.68 23.71 7.50
C PRO A 27 8.02 22.69 8.44
N SER A 28 7.79 21.50 7.92
CA SER A 28 7.40 20.36 8.75
C SER A 28 8.54 19.97 9.71
N PRO A 29 8.27 19.21 10.79
CA PRO A 29 9.30 18.81 11.74
C PRO A 29 10.50 18.09 11.08
N ILE A 30 10.24 17.19 10.10
CA ILE A 30 11.34 16.50 9.39
C ILE A 30 12.16 17.48 8.55
N GLN A 31 11.53 18.47 7.90
CA GLN A 31 12.23 19.50 7.14
C GLN A 31 13.10 20.38 8.03
N ALA A 32 12.53 20.87 9.14
CA ALA A 32 13.24 21.76 10.06
C ALA A 32 14.50 21.11 10.67
N LEU A 33 14.43 19.81 10.95
CA LEU A 33 15.54 19.07 11.56
C LEU A 33 16.55 18.53 10.55
N SER A 34 16.14 18.19 9.31
CA SER A 34 17.03 17.56 8.34
C SER A 34 17.72 18.52 7.37
N ILE A 35 17.08 19.66 7.04
CA ILE A 35 17.65 20.60 6.08
C ILE A 35 19.00 21.21 6.54
N PRO A 36 19.13 21.74 7.77
CA PRO A 36 20.37 22.36 8.20
C PRO A 36 21.59 21.41 8.22
N PRO A 37 21.50 20.19 8.82
CA PRO A 37 22.64 19.26 8.79
C PRO A 37 22.91 18.73 7.37
N ALA A 38 21.89 18.56 6.50
CA ALA A 38 22.09 18.20 5.10
C ALA A 38 22.87 19.27 4.34
N LEU A 39 22.56 20.56 4.54
CA LEU A 39 23.30 21.68 3.95
C LEU A 39 24.74 21.75 4.47
N ALA A 40 24.98 21.32 5.73
CA ALA A 40 26.31 21.21 6.31
C ALA A 40 27.12 20.00 5.80
N GLY A 41 26.58 19.20 4.88
CA GLY A 41 27.26 18.06 4.27
C GLY A 41 27.26 16.78 5.11
N LYS A 42 26.46 16.71 6.19
CA LYS A 42 26.36 15.50 7.02
C LYS A 42 25.47 14.44 6.36
N ASP A 43 25.81 13.18 6.55
CA ASP A 43 24.90 12.10 6.23
C ASP A 43 23.71 12.13 7.21
N ILE A 44 22.53 11.74 6.73
CA ILE A 44 21.29 11.78 7.51
C ILE A 44 20.58 10.45 7.44
N LEU A 45 19.99 10.08 8.56
CA LEU A 45 18.98 9.05 8.65
C LEU A 45 17.67 9.69 9.15
N GLY A 46 16.76 9.99 8.24
CA GLY A 46 15.44 10.53 8.54
C GLY A 46 14.41 9.42 8.71
N LEU A 47 13.95 9.21 9.94
CA LEU A 47 12.86 8.28 10.24
C LEU A 47 11.55 9.05 10.39
N SER A 48 10.65 8.91 9.42
CA SER A 48 9.34 9.57 9.47
C SER A 48 8.33 8.88 8.55
N ALA A 49 7.04 9.02 8.87
CA ALA A 49 5.94 8.48 8.07
C ALA A 49 5.88 9.07 6.65
N THR A 50 5.19 8.39 5.73
CA THR A 50 4.81 8.95 4.43
C THR A 50 3.89 10.16 4.61
N GLY A 51 4.04 11.19 3.77
CA GLY A 51 3.24 12.42 3.89
C GLY A 51 3.74 13.42 4.94
N SER A 52 4.88 13.18 5.60
CA SER A 52 5.49 14.10 6.56
C SER A 52 6.26 15.28 5.93
N GLY A 53 6.37 15.32 4.61
CA GLY A 53 7.14 16.34 3.88
C GLY A 53 8.60 15.95 3.60
N LYS A 54 8.94 14.64 3.60
CA LYS A 54 10.30 14.13 3.32
C LYS A 54 10.86 14.63 1.99
N THR A 55 10.04 14.67 0.95
CA THR A 55 10.49 15.06 -0.39
C THR A 55 11.15 16.43 -0.39
N ALA A 56 10.55 17.45 0.21
CA ALA A 56 11.16 18.75 0.34
C ALA A 56 12.35 18.76 1.31
N ALA A 57 12.32 17.90 2.36
CA ALA A 57 13.40 17.78 3.31
C ALA A 57 14.73 17.34 2.69
N PHE A 58 14.70 16.49 1.65
CA PHE A 58 15.92 16.11 0.92
C PHE A 58 16.11 16.87 -0.40
N ALA A 59 15.04 17.26 -1.08
CA ALA A 59 15.15 17.94 -2.37
C ALA A 59 15.73 19.35 -2.24
N LEU A 60 15.39 20.10 -1.17
CA LEU A 60 15.93 21.45 -0.95
C LEU A 60 17.45 21.45 -0.75
N PRO A 61 18.04 20.62 0.13
CA PRO A 61 19.50 20.50 0.23
C PRO A 61 20.16 19.99 -1.06
N ALA A 62 19.52 19.06 -1.76
CA ALA A 62 20.00 18.57 -3.04
C ALA A 62 20.08 19.69 -4.08
N LEU A 63 19.01 20.48 -4.19
CA LEU A 63 18.96 21.63 -5.08
C LEU A 63 19.98 22.71 -4.71
N ALA A 64 20.20 22.98 -3.42
CA ALA A 64 21.20 23.91 -2.95
C ALA A 64 22.62 23.53 -3.41
N ASN A 65 22.93 22.24 -3.44
CA ASN A 65 24.24 21.70 -3.80
C ASN A 65 24.47 21.51 -5.32
N ILE A 66 23.44 21.72 -6.18
CA ILE A 66 23.58 21.58 -7.62
C ILE A 66 24.19 22.82 -8.27
N ASP A 67 25.27 22.61 -9.01
CA ASP A 67 25.84 23.60 -9.95
C ASP A 67 25.21 23.38 -11.34
N VAL A 68 24.32 24.27 -11.74
CA VAL A 68 23.60 24.19 -13.03
C VAL A 68 24.47 24.44 -14.24
N THR A 69 25.69 24.97 -14.05
CA THR A 69 26.67 25.18 -15.14
C THR A 69 27.31 23.87 -15.59
N GLN A 70 27.32 22.89 -14.72
CA GLN A 70 27.90 21.56 -14.97
C GLN A 70 26.85 20.62 -15.56
N ARG A 71 27.13 20.06 -16.74
CA ARG A 71 26.21 19.18 -17.48
C ARG A 71 26.53 17.71 -17.25
N PHE A 72 26.42 17.26 -16.01
CA PHE A 72 26.56 15.86 -15.62
C PHE A 72 25.78 15.59 -14.32
N PRO A 73 25.45 14.33 -14.02
CA PRO A 73 24.75 13.97 -12.80
C PRO A 73 25.58 14.29 -11.55
N GLN A 74 25.01 15.06 -10.63
CA GLN A 74 25.61 15.47 -9.35
C GLN A 74 24.84 14.89 -8.17
N VAL A 75 23.54 14.68 -8.33
CA VAL A 75 22.65 14.12 -7.32
C VAL A 75 21.92 12.91 -7.89
N LEU A 76 21.89 11.83 -7.10
CA LEU A 76 21.13 10.62 -7.38
C LEU A 76 20.09 10.42 -6.30
N ILE A 77 18.83 10.23 -6.70
CA ILE A 77 17.73 9.86 -5.80
C ILE A 77 17.22 8.47 -6.20
N LEU A 78 17.24 7.51 -5.28
CA LEU A 78 16.69 6.19 -5.44
C LEU A 78 15.28 6.12 -4.82
N CYS A 79 14.33 5.59 -5.58
CA CYS A 79 12.94 5.42 -5.17
C CYS A 79 12.47 3.99 -5.45
N PRO A 80 11.58 3.39 -4.62
CA PRO A 80 11.12 2.01 -4.81
C PRO A 80 10.24 1.82 -6.04
N THR A 81 9.46 2.84 -6.43
CA THR A 81 8.48 2.73 -7.50
C THR A 81 8.67 3.80 -8.59
N ARG A 82 8.14 3.51 -9.77
CA ARG A 82 8.17 4.39 -10.94
C ARG A 82 7.40 5.69 -10.67
N GLU A 83 6.26 5.56 -10.05
CA GLU A 83 5.36 6.66 -9.72
C GLU A 83 6.04 7.62 -8.75
N LEU A 84 6.66 7.09 -7.69
CA LEU A 84 7.40 7.93 -6.74
C LEU A 84 8.58 8.62 -7.41
N ALA A 85 9.31 7.94 -8.31
CA ALA A 85 10.41 8.57 -9.05
C ALA A 85 9.93 9.74 -9.94
N VAL A 86 8.77 9.62 -10.57
CA VAL A 86 8.16 10.71 -11.35
C VAL A 86 7.73 11.85 -10.42
N GLN A 87 7.03 11.55 -9.34
CA GLN A 87 6.56 12.55 -8.36
C GLN A 87 7.71 13.34 -7.72
N VAL A 88 8.76 12.62 -7.29
CA VAL A 88 9.95 13.27 -6.71
C VAL A 88 10.62 14.17 -7.77
N CYS A 89 10.70 13.72 -9.03
CA CYS A 89 11.25 14.53 -10.10
C CYS A 89 10.40 15.78 -10.39
N GLU A 90 9.08 15.67 -10.39
CA GLU A 90 8.16 16.79 -10.54
C GLU A 90 8.29 17.77 -9.36
N GLU A 91 8.38 17.28 -8.14
CA GLU A 91 8.55 18.12 -6.95
C GLU A 91 9.91 18.84 -6.96
N VAL A 92 10.98 18.16 -7.40
CA VAL A 92 12.29 18.79 -7.63
C VAL A 92 12.21 19.94 -8.61
N HIS A 93 11.45 19.78 -9.71
CA HIS A 93 11.25 20.89 -10.68
C HIS A 93 10.43 22.04 -10.08
N ARG A 94 9.40 21.73 -9.28
CA ARG A 94 8.59 22.75 -8.59
C ARG A 94 9.44 23.56 -7.60
N LEU A 95 10.18 22.87 -6.74
CA LEU A 95 11.07 23.49 -5.75
C LEU A 95 12.24 24.23 -6.40
N GLY A 96 12.70 23.75 -7.56
CA GLY A 96 13.77 24.35 -8.35
C GLY A 96 13.31 25.39 -9.38
N VAL A 97 12.07 25.88 -9.36
CA VAL A 97 11.49 26.78 -10.38
C VAL A 97 12.30 28.05 -10.59
N LYS A 98 12.99 28.56 -9.59
CA LYS A 98 13.88 29.74 -9.68
C LYS A 98 15.31 29.40 -10.08
N LYS A 99 15.70 28.14 -10.08
CA LYS A 99 17.06 27.67 -10.41
C LYS A 99 17.19 27.48 -11.93
N LYS A 100 17.48 28.57 -12.64
CA LYS A 100 17.60 28.56 -14.10
C LYS A 100 18.67 27.58 -14.59
N GLY A 101 18.32 26.72 -15.53
CA GLY A 101 19.23 25.69 -16.09
C GLY A 101 19.20 24.34 -15.36
N LEU A 102 18.40 24.20 -14.31
CA LEU A 102 18.18 22.92 -13.66
C LEU A 102 17.57 21.91 -14.64
N GLN A 103 18.18 20.73 -14.72
CA GLN A 103 17.67 19.57 -15.44
C GLN A 103 17.63 18.38 -14.48
N ALA A 104 16.43 17.95 -14.15
CA ALA A 104 16.19 16.72 -13.43
C ALA A 104 15.49 15.71 -14.34
N THR A 105 15.84 14.44 -14.24
CA THR A 105 15.24 13.39 -15.09
C THR A 105 14.86 12.16 -14.31
N PRO A 106 13.63 11.61 -14.55
CA PRO A 106 13.23 10.35 -13.96
C PRO A 106 13.73 9.18 -14.82
N VAL A 107 14.32 8.17 -14.17
CA VAL A 107 14.91 6.96 -14.77
C VAL A 107 14.27 5.71 -14.17
N TYR A 108 13.34 5.07 -14.90
CA TYR A 108 12.59 3.93 -14.38
C TYR A 108 12.23 2.92 -15.47
N GLY A 109 11.93 1.69 -15.06
CA GLY A 109 11.57 0.61 -15.97
C GLY A 109 10.19 0.81 -16.60
N GLY A 110 10.01 0.35 -17.87
CA GLY A 110 8.73 0.48 -18.59
C GLY A 110 8.56 1.76 -19.41
N ALA A 111 9.35 2.80 -19.15
CA ALA A 111 9.44 3.97 -20.02
C ALA A 111 10.43 3.72 -21.18
N PRO A 112 10.25 4.42 -22.35
CA PRO A 112 11.16 4.29 -23.48
C PRO A 112 12.60 4.66 -23.10
N MET A 113 13.53 3.73 -23.41
CA MET A 113 14.96 3.88 -23.12
C MET A 113 15.56 5.12 -23.79
N ASP A 114 15.21 5.39 -25.06
CA ASP A 114 15.78 6.49 -25.83
C ASP A 114 15.51 7.89 -25.23
N ARG A 115 14.37 8.04 -24.57
CA ARG A 115 14.04 9.29 -23.88
C ARG A 115 14.97 9.51 -22.68
N GLN A 116 15.23 8.46 -21.91
CA GLN A 116 16.12 8.51 -20.75
C GLN A 116 17.57 8.70 -21.18
N LEU A 117 18.02 8.03 -22.25
CA LEU A 117 19.34 8.19 -22.83
C LEU A 117 19.58 9.63 -23.30
N ARG A 118 18.59 10.25 -23.94
CA ARG A 118 18.70 11.66 -24.37
C ARG A 118 18.84 12.58 -23.16
N ALA A 119 17.97 12.47 -22.17
CA ALA A 119 18.01 13.32 -20.97
C ALA A 119 19.35 13.22 -20.21
N LEU A 120 19.91 12.01 -20.10
CA LEU A 120 21.23 11.80 -19.49
C LEU A 120 22.36 12.42 -20.32
N ARG A 121 22.32 12.31 -21.64
CA ARG A 121 23.31 12.93 -22.56
C ARG A 121 23.21 14.44 -22.58
N ASP A 122 22.01 14.99 -22.44
CA ASP A 122 21.76 16.44 -22.38
C ASP A 122 22.28 17.07 -21.09
N GLY A 123 22.74 16.23 -20.14
CA GLY A 123 23.45 16.64 -18.94
C GLY A 123 22.54 16.93 -17.76
N ALA A 124 21.57 16.07 -17.50
CA ALA A 124 20.77 16.14 -16.28
C ALA A 124 21.67 16.14 -15.03
N GLN A 125 21.53 17.17 -14.19
CA GLN A 125 22.29 17.30 -12.95
C GLN A 125 21.73 16.46 -11.82
N LEU A 126 20.42 16.18 -11.84
CA LEU A 126 19.73 15.38 -10.86
C LEU A 126 19.02 14.21 -11.54
N VAL A 127 19.29 13.00 -11.07
CA VAL A 127 18.68 11.79 -11.59
C VAL A 127 17.86 11.15 -10.48
N VAL A 128 16.57 10.93 -10.74
CA VAL A 128 15.65 10.22 -9.83
C VAL A 128 15.30 8.89 -10.46
N GLY A 129 15.50 7.78 -9.77
CA GLY A 129 15.20 6.53 -10.45
C GLY A 129 14.92 5.33 -9.57
N THR A 130 14.41 4.27 -10.22
CA THR A 130 14.25 2.96 -9.60
C THR A 130 15.52 2.15 -9.75
N PRO A 131 15.92 1.34 -8.73
CA PRO A 131 17.21 0.65 -8.71
C PRO A 131 17.51 -0.16 -9.97
N GLY A 132 16.62 -1.05 -10.40
CA GLY A 132 16.87 -1.93 -11.54
C GLY A 132 17.14 -1.19 -12.86
N ARG A 133 16.44 -0.07 -13.17
CA ARG A 133 16.68 0.70 -14.40
C ARG A 133 17.94 1.55 -14.30
N LEU A 134 18.25 2.09 -13.15
CA LEU A 134 19.49 2.82 -12.94
C LEU A 134 20.71 1.90 -13.09
N LEU A 135 20.63 0.70 -12.53
CA LEU A 135 21.68 -0.31 -12.70
C LEU A 135 21.85 -0.73 -14.16
N ASP A 136 20.76 -0.86 -14.94
CA ASP A 136 20.83 -1.12 -16.38
C ASP A 136 21.57 0.00 -17.14
N HIS A 137 21.26 1.28 -16.82
CA HIS A 137 21.99 2.41 -17.40
C HIS A 137 23.46 2.48 -16.96
N LEU A 138 23.76 2.13 -15.71
CA LEU A 138 25.13 2.08 -15.19
C LEU A 138 25.94 0.98 -15.92
N LYS A 139 25.39 -0.23 -16.02
CA LYS A 139 26.04 -1.37 -16.74
C LYS A 139 26.24 -1.10 -18.21
N ARG A 140 25.38 -0.30 -18.85
CA ARG A 140 25.52 0.14 -20.25
C ARG A 140 26.48 1.32 -20.43
N GLY A 141 27.01 1.91 -19.35
CA GLY A 141 27.84 3.10 -19.42
C GLY A 141 27.09 4.37 -19.89
N SER A 142 25.76 4.35 -19.89
CA SER A 142 24.92 5.50 -20.26
C SER A 142 24.58 6.42 -19.10
N PHE A 143 24.91 6.05 -17.89
CA PHE A 143 24.84 6.82 -16.66
C PHE A 143 26.23 6.83 -16.01
N ASP A 144 26.87 7.99 -16.00
CA ASP A 144 28.15 8.18 -15.33
C ASP A 144 27.92 8.59 -13.88
N ALA A 145 28.19 7.69 -12.95
CA ALA A 145 28.03 7.88 -11.52
C ALA A 145 29.28 8.50 -10.84
N SER A 146 30.39 8.67 -11.57
CA SER A 146 31.70 9.06 -11.00
C SER A 146 31.75 10.46 -10.40
N ARG A 147 30.76 11.29 -10.70
CA ARG A 147 30.68 12.70 -10.25
C ARG A 147 29.50 12.98 -9.32
N ILE A 148 28.82 11.94 -8.85
CA ILE A 148 27.74 12.07 -7.87
C ILE A 148 28.36 12.51 -6.53
N ARG A 149 27.87 13.64 -6.02
CA ARG A 149 28.26 14.20 -4.72
C ARG A 149 27.29 13.86 -3.61
N MET A 150 26.01 13.64 -3.97
CA MET A 150 24.95 13.33 -3.02
C MET A 150 24.10 12.17 -3.53
N ALA A 151 23.85 11.18 -2.69
CA ALA A 151 22.92 10.09 -2.94
C ALA A 151 21.80 10.13 -1.89
N ILE A 152 20.57 9.97 -2.34
CA ILE A 152 19.37 10.00 -1.50
C ILE A 152 18.62 8.69 -1.72
N LEU A 153 18.26 8.02 -0.64
CA LEU A 153 17.44 6.81 -0.67
C LEU A 153 16.10 7.16 -0.02
N ASP A 154 15.07 7.30 -0.82
CA ASP A 154 13.71 7.54 -0.33
C ASP A 154 12.96 6.21 -0.20
N GLU A 155 12.25 6.01 0.91
CA GLU A 155 11.62 4.75 1.29
C GLU A 155 12.60 3.56 1.23
N ALA A 156 13.76 3.69 1.90
CA ALA A 156 14.84 2.69 1.85
C ALA A 156 14.40 1.31 2.35
N ASP A 157 13.58 1.24 3.39
CA ASP A 157 12.94 0.02 3.90
C ASP A 157 12.14 -0.69 2.78
N ARG A 158 11.37 0.07 2.03
CA ARG A 158 10.54 -0.45 0.93
C ARG A 158 11.36 -1.01 -0.23
N MET A 159 12.46 -0.35 -0.58
CA MET A 159 13.36 -0.87 -1.61
C MET A 159 13.96 -2.23 -1.19
N LEU A 160 14.30 -2.39 0.09
CA LEU A 160 14.80 -3.64 0.63
C LEU A 160 13.71 -4.73 0.66
N ASP A 161 12.49 -4.40 1.07
CA ASP A 161 11.34 -5.32 1.09
C ASP A 161 10.95 -5.80 -0.31
N MET A 162 11.14 -4.96 -1.32
CA MET A 162 10.90 -5.29 -2.74
C MET A 162 12.05 -6.11 -3.36
N GLY A 163 13.11 -6.39 -2.61
CA GLY A 163 14.23 -7.21 -3.04
C GLY A 163 15.32 -6.46 -3.82
N PHE A 164 15.29 -5.12 -3.87
CA PHE A 164 16.28 -4.30 -4.60
C PHE A 164 17.64 -4.16 -3.87
N LYS A 165 17.92 -5.03 -2.91
CA LYS A 165 19.16 -4.96 -2.12
C LYS A 165 20.41 -5.04 -2.98
N GLU A 166 20.45 -5.99 -3.91
CA GLU A 166 21.62 -6.23 -4.76
C GLU A 166 21.86 -5.07 -5.72
N GLU A 167 20.78 -4.56 -6.35
CA GLU A 167 20.86 -3.42 -7.25
C GLU A 167 21.34 -2.16 -6.52
N MET A 168 20.79 -1.89 -5.34
CA MET A 168 21.22 -0.75 -4.51
C MET A 168 22.70 -0.89 -4.08
N ASP A 169 23.11 -2.09 -3.69
CA ASP A 169 24.50 -2.38 -3.33
C ASP A 169 25.46 -2.09 -4.51
N GLU A 170 25.12 -2.56 -5.73
CA GLU A 170 25.94 -2.30 -6.93
C GLU A 170 25.96 -0.81 -7.29
N ILE A 171 24.82 -0.12 -7.24
CA ILE A 171 24.73 1.31 -7.56
C ILE A 171 25.58 2.12 -6.57
N LEU A 172 25.39 1.94 -5.26
CA LEU A 172 26.11 2.71 -4.25
C LEU A 172 27.61 2.40 -4.22
N ALA A 173 28.01 1.19 -4.57
CA ALA A 173 29.41 0.82 -4.71
C ALA A 173 30.10 1.51 -5.90
N ALA A 174 29.35 1.88 -6.95
CA ALA A 174 29.85 2.59 -8.10
C ALA A 174 29.98 4.11 -7.91
N LEU A 175 29.42 4.66 -6.83
CA LEU A 175 29.53 6.08 -6.51
C LEU A 175 30.91 6.41 -5.92
N PRO A 176 31.35 7.69 -5.97
CA PRO A 176 32.55 8.15 -5.29
C PRO A 176 32.52 7.82 -3.80
N LYS A 177 33.69 7.56 -3.21
CA LYS A 177 33.79 7.31 -1.76
C LYS A 177 33.46 8.56 -0.94
N GLU A 178 33.91 9.71 -1.41
CA GLU A 178 33.59 11.02 -0.82
C GLU A 178 32.26 11.53 -1.39
N ARG A 179 31.18 11.15 -0.74
CA ARG A 179 29.83 11.56 -1.08
C ARG A 179 29.00 11.69 0.19
N GLN A 180 28.01 12.52 0.15
CA GLN A 180 26.98 12.60 1.16
C GLN A 180 25.87 11.59 0.86
N ILE A 181 25.34 10.92 1.90
CA ILE A 181 24.17 10.03 1.75
C ILE A 181 23.06 10.44 2.71
N LEU A 182 21.85 10.61 2.14
CA LEU A 182 20.64 10.85 2.92
C LEU A 182 19.74 9.61 2.81
N PHE A 183 19.47 8.99 3.94
CA PHE A 183 18.54 7.86 4.05
C PHE A 183 17.22 8.36 4.62
N PHE A 184 16.12 8.12 3.90
CA PHE A 184 14.78 8.35 4.40
C PHE A 184 14.01 7.03 4.43
N SER A 185 13.44 6.71 5.57
CA SER A 185 12.74 5.44 5.82
C SER A 185 11.56 5.68 6.76
N ALA A 186 10.54 4.84 6.66
CA ALA A 186 9.48 4.81 7.66
C ALA A 186 9.90 3.95 8.88
N THR A 187 10.73 2.93 8.66
CA THR A 187 11.13 1.98 9.69
C THR A 187 12.63 1.74 9.73
N MET A 188 13.12 1.37 10.92
CA MET A 188 14.50 0.95 11.17
C MET A 188 14.56 -0.58 11.34
N ASN A 189 14.31 -1.32 10.27
CA ASN A 189 14.47 -2.77 10.31
C ASN A 189 15.96 -3.19 10.22
N ARG A 190 16.25 -4.49 10.42
CA ARG A 190 17.63 -5.01 10.37
C ARG A 190 18.30 -4.78 9.00
N GLY A 191 17.53 -4.85 7.93
CA GLY A 191 18.03 -4.62 6.57
C GLY A 191 18.53 -3.20 6.39
N VAL A 192 17.70 -2.21 6.75
CA VAL A 192 18.03 -0.78 6.72
C VAL A 192 19.25 -0.49 7.59
N SER A 193 19.29 -0.99 8.83
CA SER A 193 20.42 -0.80 9.74
C SER A 193 21.74 -1.36 9.16
N THR A 194 21.69 -2.54 8.53
CA THR A 194 22.87 -3.15 7.90
C THR A 194 23.35 -2.32 6.71
N PHE A 195 22.39 -1.80 5.93
CA PHE A 195 22.66 -1.00 4.73
C PHE A 195 23.30 0.35 5.09
N ILE A 196 22.77 1.02 6.11
CA ILE A 196 23.31 2.27 6.63
C ILE A 196 24.74 2.08 7.14
N LYS A 197 25.01 1.01 7.91
CA LYS A 197 26.37 0.69 8.40
C LYS A 197 27.38 0.45 7.26
N LYS A 198 26.91 -0.05 6.12
CA LYS A 198 27.77 -0.35 4.97
C LYS A 198 28.13 0.89 4.16
N PHE A 199 27.20 1.81 3.98
CA PHE A 199 27.32 2.92 3.03
C PHE A 199 27.30 4.31 3.65
N GLY A 200 26.73 4.49 4.83
CA GLY A 200 26.68 5.75 5.55
C GLY A 200 27.98 6.05 6.31
N ASN A 201 28.27 7.33 6.45
CA ASN A 201 29.39 7.84 7.23
C ASN A 201 28.85 8.56 8.48
N ASP A 202 28.60 7.81 9.56
CA ASP A 202 28.05 8.29 10.84
C ASP A 202 26.84 9.21 10.67
N PRO A 203 25.74 8.73 10.07
CA PRO A 203 24.61 9.57 9.74
C PRO A 203 23.90 10.11 10.99
N GLU A 204 23.56 11.39 10.96
CA GLU A 204 22.77 12.02 12.02
C GLU A 204 21.34 11.45 12.00
N LEU A 205 20.95 10.83 13.12
CA LEU A 205 19.60 10.25 13.27
C LEU A 205 18.59 11.36 13.56
N ILE A 206 17.63 11.50 12.69
CA ILE A 206 16.48 12.40 12.84
C ILE A 206 15.23 11.54 12.87
N GLU A 207 14.72 11.35 14.08
CA GLU A 207 13.51 10.57 14.31
C GLU A 207 12.35 11.49 14.67
N ILE A 208 11.36 11.51 13.83
CA ILE A 208 10.10 12.18 14.14
C ILE A 208 9.20 11.14 14.77
N GLU A 209 8.96 11.30 16.08
CA GLU A 209 7.99 10.44 16.77
C GLU A 209 6.71 10.36 15.96
N GLN A 210 6.42 9.18 15.49
CA GLN A 210 5.12 8.86 14.93
C GLN A 210 4.11 8.90 16.10
N LYS A 211 3.67 10.10 16.51
CA LYS A 211 2.37 10.14 17.12
C LYS A 211 1.46 9.46 16.12
N ALA A 212 0.68 8.50 16.57
CA ALA A 212 -0.23 7.70 15.76
C ALA A 212 -1.31 8.54 15.02
N MET A 213 -0.88 9.67 14.40
CA MET A 213 -1.75 10.72 13.86
C MET A 213 -2.46 10.30 12.59
N THR A 214 -1.87 9.43 11.78
CA THR A 214 -2.52 8.96 10.55
C THR A 214 -3.60 7.90 10.80
N VAL A 215 -3.54 7.23 11.94
CA VAL A 215 -4.52 6.18 12.28
C VAL A 215 -5.72 6.76 13.04
N SER A 216 -5.55 7.89 13.76
CA SER A 216 -6.61 8.51 14.56
C SER A 216 -7.71 9.21 13.75
N THR A 217 -7.43 9.59 12.49
CA THR A 217 -8.39 10.24 11.59
C THR A 217 -9.15 9.25 10.71
N VAL A 218 -8.74 7.96 10.71
CA VAL A 218 -9.37 6.92 9.90
C VAL A 218 -10.27 6.06 10.76
N GLU A 219 -11.57 6.06 10.47
CA GLU A 219 -12.51 5.11 11.05
C GLU A 219 -12.20 3.69 10.54
N GLN A 220 -11.91 2.76 11.45
CA GLN A 220 -11.53 1.40 11.11
C GLN A 220 -12.60 0.41 11.52
N ALA A 221 -13.01 -0.43 10.57
CA ALA A 221 -13.97 -1.47 10.80
C ALA A 221 -13.53 -2.79 10.14
N TYR A 222 -14.03 -3.91 10.67
CA TYR A 222 -13.88 -5.19 9.99
C TYR A 222 -15.19 -5.95 9.91
N TYR A 223 -15.33 -6.75 8.86
CA TYR A 223 -16.42 -7.68 8.63
C TYR A 223 -15.89 -9.10 8.61
N GLU A 224 -16.56 -10.00 9.29
CA GLU A 224 -16.23 -11.42 9.23
C GLU A 224 -16.92 -12.03 8.01
N VAL A 225 -16.13 -12.33 6.95
CA VAL A 225 -16.65 -12.68 5.62
C VAL A 225 -15.92 -13.88 5.05
N ARG A 226 -16.65 -14.92 4.64
CA ARG A 226 -16.06 -16.05 3.90
C ARG A 226 -15.56 -15.62 2.53
N GLN A 227 -14.50 -16.26 2.03
CA GLN A 227 -13.88 -15.93 0.75
C GLN A 227 -14.90 -15.81 -0.40
N ARG A 228 -15.82 -16.76 -0.53
CA ARG A 228 -16.86 -16.78 -1.57
C ARG A 228 -17.87 -15.63 -1.50
N SER A 229 -18.01 -15.02 -0.34
CA SER A 229 -19.00 -13.95 -0.09
C SER A 229 -18.38 -12.55 -0.08
N LYS A 230 -17.05 -12.43 -0.24
CA LYS A 230 -16.34 -11.13 -0.14
C LYS A 230 -16.87 -10.09 -1.14
N VAL A 231 -17.08 -10.48 -2.39
CA VAL A 231 -17.56 -9.55 -3.43
C VAL A 231 -18.99 -9.08 -3.13
N GLU A 232 -19.86 -9.99 -2.68
CA GLU A 232 -21.23 -9.65 -2.31
C GLU A 232 -21.27 -8.69 -1.12
N VAL A 233 -20.47 -8.94 -0.06
CA VAL A 233 -20.39 -8.04 1.09
C VAL A 233 -19.79 -6.69 0.69
N LEU A 234 -18.76 -6.68 -0.17
CA LEU A 234 -18.18 -5.47 -0.71
C LEU A 234 -19.24 -4.63 -1.45
N SER A 235 -20.02 -5.26 -2.35
CA SER A 235 -21.11 -4.60 -3.07
C SER A 235 -22.13 -3.99 -2.12
N ARG A 236 -22.56 -4.71 -1.09
CA ARG A 236 -23.52 -4.18 -0.11
C ARG A 236 -22.98 -2.97 0.66
N ILE A 237 -21.71 -2.99 1.05
CA ILE A 237 -21.09 -1.87 1.76
C ILE A 237 -20.98 -0.64 0.83
N LEU A 238 -20.61 -0.85 -0.44
CA LEU A 238 -20.55 0.20 -1.46
C LEU A 238 -21.93 0.80 -1.72
N ASP A 239 -22.97 -0.02 -1.80
CA ASP A 239 -24.34 0.46 -2.04
C ASP A 239 -24.93 1.21 -0.83
N MET A 240 -24.53 0.81 0.39
CA MET A 240 -24.93 1.55 1.60
C MET A 240 -24.29 2.94 1.69
N ASN A 241 -23.03 3.05 1.28
CA ASN A 241 -22.24 4.28 1.34
C ASN A 241 -21.35 4.38 0.09
N PRO A 242 -21.90 4.82 -1.04
CA PRO A 242 -21.12 4.95 -2.28
C PRO A 242 -20.01 5.98 -2.09
N PRO A 243 -18.73 5.59 -2.25
CA PRO A 243 -17.63 6.52 -2.17
C PRO A 243 -17.47 7.26 -3.51
N ARG A 244 -16.94 8.47 -3.48
CA ARG A 244 -16.47 9.15 -4.68
C ARG A 244 -15.24 8.45 -5.25
N LEU A 245 -14.25 8.11 -4.38
CA LEU A 245 -13.07 7.34 -4.74
C LEU A 245 -12.76 6.31 -3.64
N GLY A 246 -12.56 5.05 -4.06
CA GLY A 246 -12.18 3.96 -3.17
C GLY A 246 -11.02 3.14 -3.70
N ILE A 247 -10.17 2.62 -2.80
CA ILE A 247 -9.13 1.64 -3.14
C ILE A 247 -9.43 0.31 -2.47
N ILE A 248 -9.31 -0.78 -3.24
CA ILE A 248 -9.52 -2.14 -2.79
C ILE A 248 -8.19 -2.89 -2.90
N PHE A 249 -7.64 -3.31 -1.77
CA PHE A 249 -6.38 -4.02 -1.70
C PHE A 249 -6.57 -5.52 -1.72
N CYS A 250 -5.94 -6.19 -2.69
CA CYS A 250 -5.83 -7.63 -2.81
C CYS A 250 -4.37 -8.07 -2.71
N ASN A 251 -4.12 -9.25 -2.13
CA ASN A 251 -2.74 -9.74 -1.93
C ASN A 251 -2.11 -10.30 -3.20
N THR A 252 -2.91 -10.72 -4.20
CA THR A 252 -2.41 -11.32 -5.44
C THR A 252 -2.97 -10.64 -6.69
N LYS A 253 -2.21 -10.66 -7.78
CA LYS A 253 -2.64 -10.14 -9.09
C LYS A 253 -3.93 -10.80 -9.57
N ARG A 254 -4.03 -12.13 -9.40
CA ARG A 254 -5.22 -12.91 -9.76
C ARG A 254 -6.46 -12.43 -8.97
N SER A 255 -6.32 -12.20 -7.67
CA SER A 255 -7.41 -11.69 -6.83
C SER A 255 -7.83 -10.28 -7.25
N VAL A 256 -6.88 -9.45 -7.74
CA VAL A 256 -7.18 -8.13 -8.32
C VAL A 256 -8.03 -8.29 -9.58
N ASP A 257 -7.63 -9.18 -10.50
CA ASP A 257 -8.37 -9.41 -11.74
C ASP A 257 -9.79 -9.91 -11.48
N GLU A 258 -9.93 -10.98 -10.67
CA GLU A 258 -11.22 -11.57 -10.30
C GLU A 258 -12.14 -10.54 -9.62
N CYS A 259 -11.64 -9.80 -8.62
CA CYS A 259 -12.42 -8.78 -7.91
C CYS A 259 -12.85 -7.63 -8.84
N THR A 260 -11.98 -7.21 -9.76
CA THR A 260 -12.31 -6.15 -10.72
C THR A 260 -13.39 -6.60 -11.70
N GLU A 261 -13.27 -7.81 -12.24
CA GLU A 261 -14.27 -8.37 -13.17
C GLU A 261 -15.64 -8.51 -12.50
N ASP A 262 -15.66 -9.02 -11.27
CA ASP A 262 -16.89 -9.15 -10.49
C ASP A 262 -17.56 -7.79 -10.22
N LEU A 263 -16.77 -6.75 -9.89
CA LEU A 263 -17.28 -5.39 -9.66
C LEU A 263 -17.80 -4.76 -10.96
N VAL A 264 -17.07 -4.90 -12.07
CA VAL A 264 -17.52 -4.39 -13.38
C VAL A 264 -18.78 -5.08 -13.85
N ASN A 265 -18.87 -6.41 -13.71
CA ASN A 265 -20.08 -7.19 -14.03
C ASN A 265 -21.30 -6.76 -13.19
N ARG A 266 -21.05 -6.27 -11.97
CA ARG A 266 -22.07 -5.69 -11.10
C ARG A 266 -22.35 -4.20 -11.39
N GLY A 267 -21.71 -3.62 -12.43
CA GLY A 267 -21.94 -2.24 -12.89
C GLY A 267 -21.21 -1.17 -12.08
N TYR A 268 -20.16 -1.51 -11.31
CA TYR A 268 -19.30 -0.51 -10.67
C TYR A 268 -18.25 0.02 -11.65
N ALA A 269 -17.92 1.31 -11.55
CA ALA A 269 -16.83 1.93 -12.30
C ALA A 269 -15.47 1.54 -11.65
N ALA A 270 -15.05 0.28 -11.85
CA ALA A 270 -13.84 -0.28 -11.29
C ALA A 270 -12.76 -0.51 -12.36
N ASP A 271 -11.49 -0.39 -11.97
CA ASP A 271 -10.35 -0.76 -12.82
C ASP A 271 -9.22 -1.35 -11.96
N ARG A 272 -8.29 -2.09 -12.60
CA ARG A 272 -7.26 -2.88 -11.94
C ARG A 272 -5.89 -2.21 -11.98
N LEU A 273 -5.08 -2.47 -10.93
CA LEU A 273 -3.70 -1.99 -10.86
C LEU A 273 -2.78 -3.05 -10.23
N HIS A 274 -1.98 -3.74 -11.07
CA HIS A 274 -1.00 -4.73 -10.61
C HIS A 274 0.23 -4.78 -11.54
N GLY A 275 1.25 -5.55 -11.18
CA GLY A 275 2.55 -5.54 -11.85
C GLY A 275 2.56 -6.01 -13.31
N ASP A 276 1.51 -6.73 -13.78
CA ASP A 276 1.50 -7.29 -15.14
C ASP A 276 0.87 -6.34 -16.18
N ILE A 277 0.20 -5.25 -15.75
CA ILE A 277 -0.29 -4.24 -16.69
C ILE A 277 0.87 -3.39 -17.24
N THR A 278 0.75 -3.01 -18.52
CA THR A 278 1.77 -2.16 -19.15
C THR A 278 1.81 -0.78 -18.51
N GLN A 279 2.96 -0.10 -18.57
CA GLN A 279 3.10 1.24 -18.00
C GLN A 279 2.10 2.23 -18.60
N GLN A 280 1.86 2.16 -19.91
CA GLN A 280 0.88 3.02 -20.59
C GLN A 280 -0.56 2.79 -20.06
N MET A 281 -0.94 1.52 -19.85
CA MET A 281 -2.25 1.19 -19.28
C MET A 281 -2.34 1.69 -17.83
N ARG A 282 -1.28 1.51 -17.04
CA ARG A 282 -1.20 1.99 -15.65
C ARG A 282 -1.43 3.51 -15.56
N GLU A 283 -0.73 4.30 -16.38
CA GLU A 283 -0.89 5.76 -16.44
C GLU A 283 -2.32 6.16 -16.84
N ARG A 284 -2.92 5.42 -17.80
CA ARG A 284 -4.32 5.63 -18.22
C ARG A 284 -5.31 5.36 -17.08
N VAL A 285 -5.15 4.24 -16.38
CA VAL A 285 -6.01 3.87 -15.24
C VAL A 285 -5.92 4.92 -14.15
N LEU A 286 -4.70 5.32 -13.77
CA LEU A 286 -4.48 6.33 -12.73
C LEU A 286 -5.04 7.70 -13.11
N LYS A 287 -4.93 8.09 -14.38
CA LYS A 287 -5.53 9.32 -14.89
C LYS A 287 -7.06 9.28 -14.74
N ARG A 288 -7.71 8.20 -15.23
CA ARG A 288 -9.17 8.01 -15.13
C ARG A 288 -9.65 8.00 -13.68
N PHE A 289 -8.87 7.41 -12.77
CA PHE A 289 -9.18 7.39 -11.34
C PHE A 289 -9.10 8.78 -10.72
N ARG A 290 -8.07 9.58 -11.03
CA ARG A 290 -7.99 10.97 -10.56
C ARG A 290 -9.11 11.86 -11.10
N GLU A 291 -9.55 11.61 -12.33
CA GLU A 291 -10.66 12.33 -12.98
C GLU A 291 -12.06 11.85 -12.50
N GLY A 292 -12.13 10.80 -11.66
CA GLY A 292 -13.39 10.24 -11.17
C GLY A 292 -14.15 9.39 -12.20
N ALA A 293 -13.57 9.10 -13.36
CA ALA A 293 -14.16 8.21 -14.36
C ALA A 293 -14.01 6.72 -14.00
N VAL A 294 -13.18 6.40 -13.02
CA VAL A 294 -13.07 5.15 -12.28
C VAL A 294 -13.24 5.51 -10.82
N GLU A 295 -14.20 4.92 -10.14
CA GLU A 295 -14.51 5.19 -8.74
C GLU A 295 -13.77 4.25 -7.79
N LEU A 296 -13.53 3.01 -8.25
CA LEU A 296 -12.92 1.94 -7.47
C LEU A 296 -11.64 1.43 -8.15
N LEU A 297 -10.52 1.60 -7.46
CA LEU A 297 -9.23 1.08 -7.91
C LEU A 297 -8.91 -0.21 -7.15
N VAL A 298 -8.89 -1.35 -7.83
CA VAL A 298 -8.49 -2.64 -7.25
C VAL A 298 -7.01 -2.85 -7.48
N ALA A 299 -6.22 -3.02 -6.41
CA ALA A 299 -4.77 -3.01 -6.54
C ALA A 299 -4.05 -3.99 -5.60
N THR A 300 -2.83 -4.39 -6.01
CA THR A 300 -1.86 -5.01 -5.10
C THR A 300 -1.08 -3.92 -4.36
N ASP A 301 -0.50 -4.26 -3.19
CA ASP A 301 0.32 -3.33 -2.40
C ASP A 301 1.43 -2.67 -3.23
N VAL A 302 2.20 -3.49 -3.96
CA VAL A 302 3.32 -3.01 -4.79
C VAL A 302 2.84 -2.01 -5.84
N ALA A 303 1.68 -2.24 -6.42
CA ALA A 303 1.16 -1.38 -7.46
C ALA A 303 0.50 -0.10 -6.92
N ALA A 304 -0.08 -0.14 -5.74
CA ALA A 304 -0.69 1.03 -5.09
C ALA A 304 0.31 1.89 -4.31
N ARG A 305 1.54 1.41 -4.13
CA ARG A 305 2.62 2.19 -3.49
C ARG A 305 3.03 3.37 -4.36
N GLY A 306 3.31 4.49 -3.71
CA GLY A 306 3.69 5.72 -4.41
C GLY A 306 2.54 6.42 -5.15
N LEU A 307 1.29 5.97 -4.97
CA LEU A 307 0.14 6.71 -5.50
C LEU A 307 -0.09 7.95 -4.62
N ASP A 308 0.10 9.11 -5.24
CA ASP A 308 -0.29 10.40 -4.67
C ASP A 308 -1.70 10.73 -5.15
N ILE A 309 -2.67 10.32 -4.35
CA ILE A 309 -4.09 10.60 -4.56
C ILE A 309 -4.65 11.01 -3.21
N ASP A 310 -4.98 12.30 -3.10
CA ASP A 310 -5.32 12.92 -1.81
C ASP A 310 -6.78 12.78 -1.41
N GLU A 311 -7.65 12.27 -2.29
CA GLU A 311 -9.10 12.32 -2.12
C GLU A 311 -9.75 10.93 -2.07
N ILE A 312 -9.10 9.96 -1.41
CA ILE A 312 -9.66 8.63 -1.23
C ILE A 312 -10.55 8.62 0.01
N ASP A 313 -11.84 8.33 -0.19
CA ASP A 313 -12.83 8.31 0.89
C ASP A 313 -12.72 7.02 1.70
N ILE A 314 -12.51 5.88 1.02
CA ILE A 314 -12.52 4.57 1.64
C ILE A 314 -11.41 3.66 1.12
N VAL A 315 -10.83 2.91 2.04
CA VAL A 315 -9.87 1.84 1.76
C VAL A 315 -10.48 0.51 2.17
N PHE A 316 -10.52 -0.45 1.24
CA PHE A 316 -10.89 -1.83 1.54
C PHE A 316 -9.65 -2.72 1.57
N ASN A 317 -9.43 -3.41 2.68
CA ASN A 317 -8.56 -4.57 2.74
C ASN A 317 -9.39 -5.81 2.38
N TYR A 318 -9.59 -6.05 1.07
CA TYR A 318 -10.28 -7.24 0.56
C TYR A 318 -9.57 -8.51 1.02
N ASP A 319 -8.24 -8.47 1.03
CA ASP A 319 -7.39 -9.43 1.72
C ASP A 319 -6.55 -8.68 2.77
N LEU A 320 -6.54 -9.18 4.02
CA LEU A 320 -5.66 -8.63 5.05
C LEU A 320 -4.19 -8.76 4.64
N PRO A 321 -3.37 -7.74 4.83
CA PRO A 321 -1.95 -7.83 4.60
C PRO A 321 -1.29 -8.81 5.58
N THR A 322 -0.12 -9.31 5.20
CA THR A 322 0.64 -10.22 6.06
C THR A 322 1.35 -9.45 7.17
N ASP A 323 1.84 -8.24 6.85
CA ASP A 323 2.56 -7.37 7.76
C ASP A 323 1.65 -6.25 8.29
N PRO A 324 1.61 -6.01 9.61
CA PRO A 324 0.89 -4.88 10.20
C PRO A 324 1.33 -3.51 9.66
N GLU A 325 2.56 -3.36 9.23
CA GLU A 325 3.06 -2.14 8.63
C GLU A 325 2.38 -1.85 7.29
N ASP A 326 2.20 -2.87 6.44
CA ASP A 326 1.46 -2.74 5.19
C ASP A 326 0.01 -2.31 5.42
N TYR A 327 -0.60 -2.76 6.52
CA TYR A 327 -1.93 -2.29 6.91
C TYR A 327 -1.96 -0.77 7.11
N VAL A 328 -1.01 -0.22 7.86
CA VAL A 328 -0.91 1.23 8.10
C VAL A 328 -0.70 1.99 6.79
N HIS A 329 0.14 1.46 5.90
CA HIS A 329 0.37 2.06 4.57
C HIS A 329 -0.85 2.02 3.65
N ARG A 330 -1.67 0.97 3.73
CA ARG A 330 -2.93 0.88 2.98
C ARG A 330 -3.93 1.90 3.49
N ILE A 331 -4.21 1.92 4.79
CA ILE A 331 -5.20 2.83 5.37
C ILE A 331 -4.74 4.29 5.31
N GLY A 332 -3.42 4.55 5.30
CA GLY A 332 -2.84 5.87 5.06
C GLY A 332 -3.06 6.42 3.64
N ARG A 333 -3.81 5.72 2.76
CA ARG A 333 -4.30 6.27 1.49
C ARG A 333 -5.54 7.13 1.67
N THR A 334 -6.24 7.00 2.80
CA THR A 334 -7.37 7.87 3.19
C THR A 334 -7.03 8.66 4.46
N GLY A 335 -7.87 9.58 4.85
CA GLY A 335 -7.68 10.40 6.06
C GLY A 335 -6.52 11.39 5.98
N ARG A 336 -6.12 11.82 4.78
CA ARG A 336 -5.03 12.79 4.57
C ARG A 336 -5.50 14.23 4.72
N ALA A 337 -4.55 15.14 4.98
CA ALA A 337 -4.78 16.58 5.09
C ALA A 337 -5.89 16.96 6.09
N GLY A 338 -6.03 16.23 7.20
CA GLY A 338 -7.02 16.52 8.24
C GLY A 338 -8.46 16.10 7.92
N ARG A 339 -8.68 15.40 6.79
CA ARG A 339 -10.00 14.85 6.43
C ARG A 339 -10.25 13.53 7.19
N SER A 340 -11.52 13.20 7.41
CA SER A 340 -11.91 11.88 7.89
C SER A 340 -11.83 10.85 6.75
N GLY A 341 -11.33 9.65 7.05
CA GLY A 341 -11.29 8.54 6.12
C GLY A 341 -11.91 7.29 6.72
N ARG A 342 -12.25 6.31 5.90
CA ARG A 342 -12.75 5.01 6.36
C ARG A 342 -11.90 3.86 5.83
N ALA A 343 -11.61 2.89 6.70
CA ALA A 343 -10.92 1.66 6.33
C ALA A 343 -11.75 0.45 6.74
N VAL A 344 -12.02 -0.42 5.79
CA VAL A 344 -12.80 -1.64 5.96
C VAL A 344 -11.95 -2.85 5.67
N SER A 345 -11.95 -3.84 6.56
CA SER A 345 -11.17 -5.07 6.40
C SER A 345 -12.07 -6.31 6.39
N PHE A 346 -11.82 -7.22 5.46
CA PHE A 346 -12.48 -8.53 5.46
C PHE A 346 -11.59 -9.55 6.14
N VAL A 347 -12.19 -10.30 7.06
CA VAL A 347 -11.48 -11.25 7.92
C VAL A 347 -12.24 -12.58 7.93
N PHE A 348 -11.53 -13.70 7.79
CA PHE A 348 -12.13 -15.01 7.90
C PHE A 348 -11.25 -16.00 8.67
N GLY A 349 -11.84 -16.72 9.62
CA GLY A 349 -11.19 -17.80 10.34
C GLY A 349 -9.88 -17.39 11.02
N LYS A 350 -8.75 -17.96 10.60
CA LYS A 350 -7.43 -17.68 11.21
C LYS A 350 -6.91 -16.26 10.97
N GLU A 351 -7.49 -15.52 10.05
CA GLU A 351 -7.07 -14.12 9.80
C GLU A 351 -7.37 -13.20 10.99
N ILE A 352 -8.26 -13.60 11.89
CA ILE A 352 -8.51 -12.89 13.16
C ILE A 352 -7.21 -12.70 13.98
N TYR A 353 -6.28 -13.65 13.93
CA TYR A 353 -4.99 -13.51 14.63
C TYR A 353 -4.08 -12.44 13.98
N ARG A 354 -4.19 -12.28 12.65
CA ARG A 354 -3.50 -11.18 11.93
C ARG A 354 -4.11 -9.83 12.30
N LEU A 355 -5.44 -9.75 12.34
CA LEU A 355 -6.15 -8.55 12.80
C LEU A 355 -5.71 -8.14 14.21
N GLN A 356 -5.63 -9.08 15.14
CA GLN A 356 -5.14 -8.83 16.50
C GLN A 356 -3.67 -8.39 16.53
N ALA A 357 -2.83 -8.86 15.60
CA ALA A 357 -1.45 -8.38 15.47
C ALA A 357 -1.43 -6.92 14.98
N ILE A 358 -2.31 -6.57 14.03
CA ILE A 358 -2.50 -5.20 13.53
C ILE A 358 -2.98 -4.29 14.67
N GLU A 359 -3.98 -4.69 15.45
CA GLU A 359 -4.47 -3.91 16.60
C GLU A 359 -3.37 -3.64 17.65
N ARG A 360 -2.54 -4.66 17.93
CA ARG A 360 -1.39 -4.50 18.84
C ARG A 360 -0.34 -3.54 18.29
N TYR A 361 -0.07 -3.60 16.97
CA TYR A 361 0.90 -2.73 16.31
C TYR A 361 0.41 -1.29 16.25
N THR A 362 -0.84 -1.08 15.83
CA THR A 362 -1.46 0.25 15.71
C THR A 362 -1.92 0.83 17.05
N ARG A 363 -1.99 0.01 18.10
CA ARG A 363 -2.57 0.35 19.42
C ARG A 363 -4.00 0.85 19.32
N GLN A 364 -4.75 0.40 18.32
CA GLN A 364 -6.15 0.74 18.10
C GLN A 364 -7.01 -0.51 18.00
N VAL A 365 -8.22 -0.42 18.51
CA VAL A 365 -9.21 -1.48 18.39
C VAL A 365 -9.99 -1.28 17.09
N ILE A 366 -10.00 -2.28 16.24
CA ILE A 366 -10.75 -2.27 14.97
C ILE A 366 -12.16 -2.82 15.26
N LYS A 367 -13.16 -2.02 14.97
CA LYS A 367 -14.54 -2.31 15.33
C LYS A 367 -15.15 -3.38 14.41
N ARG A 368 -15.75 -4.42 14.99
CA ARG A 368 -16.54 -5.38 14.22
C ARG A 368 -17.87 -4.76 13.82
N GLU A 369 -18.19 -4.81 12.53
CA GLU A 369 -19.48 -4.39 12.00
C GLU A 369 -20.28 -5.60 11.49
N LYS A 370 -21.61 -5.45 11.46
CA LYS A 370 -22.51 -6.44 10.91
C LYS A 370 -22.66 -6.22 9.40
N ILE A 371 -22.68 -7.32 8.65
CA ILE A 371 -22.92 -7.28 7.21
C ILE A 371 -24.31 -6.70 6.96
N PRO A 372 -24.45 -5.68 6.08
CA PRO A 372 -25.77 -5.13 5.74
C PRO A 372 -26.70 -6.21 5.17
N SER A 373 -27.96 -6.25 5.63
CA SER A 373 -28.95 -7.15 5.06
C SER A 373 -29.39 -6.71 3.67
N VAL A 374 -30.00 -7.62 2.91
CA VAL A 374 -30.53 -7.28 1.57
C VAL A 374 -31.55 -6.16 1.67
N GLU A 375 -32.47 -6.26 2.67
CA GLU A 375 -33.51 -5.26 2.88
C GLU A 375 -32.94 -3.87 3.21
N GLN A 376 -31.86 -3.79 3.97
CA GLN A 376 -31.18 -2.52 4.28
C GLN A 376 -30.57 -1.90 3.02
N VAL A 377 -29.94 -2.71 2.17
CA VAL A 377 -29.36 -2.25 0.91
C VAL A 377 -30.45 -1.78 -0.07
N GLU A 378 -31.53 -2.54 -0.20
CA GLU A 378 -32.67 -2.16 -1.05
C GLU A 378 -33.34 -0.88 -0.57
N GLY A 379 -33.55 -0.75 0.76
CA GLY A 379 -34.05 0.48 1.37
C GLY A 379 -33.15 1.67 1.05
N ARG A 380 -31.85 1.54 1.24
CA ARG A 380 -30.88 2.65 0.95
C ARG A 380 -30.86 3.03 -0.54
N ARG A 381 -30.92 2.04 -1.45
CA ARG A 381 -31.03 2.32 -2.89
C ARG A 381 -32.32 3.09 -3.23
N ALA A 382 -33.44 2.70 -2.63
CA ALA A 382 -34.69 3.42 -2.80
C ALA A 382 -34.59 4.87 -2.30
N ASP A 383 -33.97 5.09 -1.13
CA ASP A 383 -33.74 6.42 -0.58
C ASP A 383 -32.85 7.29 -1.50
N LEU A 384 -31.78 6.72 -2.05
CA LEU A 384 -30.88 7.42 -2.99
C LEU A 384 -31.60 7.83 -4.27
N ILE A 385 -32.45 6.95 -4.83
CA ILE A 385 -33.29 7.29 -5.99
C ILE A 385 -34.21 8.44 -5.63
N PHE A 386 -34.84 8.39 -4.46
CA PHE A 386 -35.74 9.44 -3.99
C PHE A 386 -35.01 10.78 -3.78
N GLU A 387 -33.85 10.77 -3.14
CA GLU A 387 -33.01 11.97 -2.93
C GLU A 387 -32.59 12.58 -4.27
N THR A 388 -32.13 11.75 -5.23
CA THR A 388 -31.74 12.19 -6.58
C THR A 388 -32.92 12.76 -7.36
N LEU A 389 -34.09 12.12 -7.26
CA LEU A 389 -35.30 12.60 -7.90
C LEU A 389 -35.73 13.95 -7.32
N LYS A 390 -35.72 14.08 -6.01
CA LYS A 390 -36.05 15.32 -5.32
C LYS A 390 -35.12 16.47 -5.74
N GLU A 391 -33.82 16.23 -5.75
CA GLU A 391 -32.82 17.22 -6.20
C GLU A 391 -33.07 17.65 -7.66
N ARG A 392 -33.39 16.68 -8.56
CA ARG A 392 -33.72 16.98 -9.96
C ARG A 392 -34.98 17.81 -10.11
N LEU A 393 -35.98 17.54 -9.29
CA LEU A 393 -37.23 18.32 -9.28
C LEU A 393 -37.00 19.75 -8.75
N GLU A 394 -36.16 19.93 -7.76
CA GLU A 394 -35.84 21.23 -7.16
C GLU A 394 -34.91 22.08 -8.07
N THR A 395 -33.92 21.47 -8.71
CA THR A 395 -32.95 22.18 -9.58
C THR A 395 -33.50 22.40 -10.99
N GLY A 396 -34.49 21.64 -11.43
CA GLY A 396 -34.98 21.66 -12.81
C GLY A 396 -33.96 21.07 -13.79
N GLY A 397 -34.04 21.48 -15.05
CA GLY A 397 -33.09 21.03 -16.09
C GLY A 397 -33.37 19.64 -16.66
N PHE A 398 -34.62 19.22 -16.59
CA PHE A 398 -35.13 18.02 -17.27
C PHE A 398 -36.19 18.38 -18.30
N ASP A 399 -36.24 17.60 -19.38
CA ASP A 399 -37.27 17.72 -20.39
C ASP A 399 -38.61 17.19 -19.84
N THR A 400 -39.70 17.88 -20.11
CA THR A 400 -41.00 17.50 -19.53
C THR A 400 -41.64 16.28 -20.20
N TYR A 401 -41.15 15.86 -21.39
CA TYR A 401 -41.69 14.74 -22.18
C TYR A 401 -43.21 14.69 -22.22
N GLN A 402 -43.85 15.87 -22.30
CA GLN A 402 -45.28 16.07 -22.14
C GLN A 402 -46.09 15.17 -23.08
N GLU A 403 -45.75 15.11 -24.38
CA GLU A 403 -46.43 14.28 -25.38
C GLU A 403 -46.45 12.79 -25.00
N ASN A 404 -45.34 12.28 -24.44
CA ASN A 404 -45.25 10.88 -24.03
C ASN A 404 -46.11 10.61 -22.78
N ILE A 405 -46.13 11.56 -21.86
CA ILE A 405 -46.92 11.47 -20.63
C ILE A 405 -48.41 11.55 -20.99
N ASP A 406 -48.81 12.52 -21.80
CA ASP A 406 -50.22 12.69 -22.24
C ASP A 406 -50.73 11.44 -22.94
N ARG A 407 -49.94 10.82 -23.81
CA ARG A 407 -50.28 9.56 -24.48
C ARG A 407 -50.52 8.41 -23.49
N LEU A 408 -49.77 8.32 -22.39
CA LEU A 408 -49.98 7.31 -21.36
C LEU A 408 -51.24 7.61 -20.54
N LEU A 409 -51.51 8.89 -20.25
CA LEU A 409 -52.73 9.32 -19.56
C LEU A 409 -53.98 9.04 -20.40
N GLU A 410 -53.96 9.26 -21.73
CA GLU A 410 -55.04 8.92 -22.66
C GLU A 410 -55.31 7.40 -22.72
N GLN A 411 -54.29 6.57 -22.46
CA GLN A 411 -54.43 5.12 -22.35
C GLN A 411 -55.03 4.66 -21.02
N GLY A 412 -55.35 5.59 -20.11
CA GLY A 412 -55.99 5.32 -18.83
C GLY A 412 -55.06 5.07 -17.65
N HIS A 413 -53.72 5.29 -17.81
CA HIS A 413 -52.78 5.20 -16.71
C HIS A 413 -52.81 6.46 -15.85
N THR A 414 -52.66 6.33 -14.55
CA THR A 414 -52.54 7.49 -13.65
C THR A 414 -51.11 8.01 -13.57
N PRO A 415 -50.90 9.29 -13.22
CA PRO A 415 -49.53 9.80 -12.96
C PRO A 415 -48.78 8.98 -11.93
N THR A 416 -49.46 8.42 -10.95
CA THR A 416 -48.89 7.55 -9.91
C THR A 416 -48.41 6.22 -10.51
N ASP A 417 -49.18 5.63 -11.45
CA ASP A 417 -48.80 4.40 -12.12
C ASP A 417 -47.54 4.61 -12.98
N ILE A 418 -47.53 5.73 -13.73
CA ILE A 418 -46.39 6.11 -14.58
C ILE A 418 -45.14 6.31 -13.70
N ALA A 419 -45.26 7.06 -12.61
CA ALA A 419 -44.14 7.29 -11.69
C ALA A 419 -43.66 5.97 -11.05
N GLY A 420 -44.57 5.11 -10.60
CA GLY A 420 -44.28 3.80 -10.05
C GLY A 420 -43.54 2.89 -11.04
N ALA A 421 -44.02 2.86 -12.31
CA ALA A 421 -43.36 2.09 -13.36
C ALA A 421 -41.95 2.60 -13.66
N LEU A 422 -41.74 3.93 -13.73
CA LEU A 422 -40.43 4.53 -13.96
C LEU A 422 -39.47 4.26 -12.81
N ILE A 423 -39.90 4.34 -11.55
CA ILE A 423 -39.09 3.99 -10.39
C ILE A 423 -38.71 2.51 -10.43
N THR A 424 -39.66 1.63 -10.81
CA THR A 424 -39.39 0.20 -10.96
C THR A 424 -38.34 -0.06 -12.05
N MET A 425 -38.50 0.56 -13.22
CA MET A 425 -37.54 0.46 -14.32
C MET A 425 -36.13 0.98 -13.90
N LEU A 426 -36.06 2.08 -13.17
CA LEU A 426 -34.79 2.60 -12.63
C LEU A 426 -34.16 1.61 -11.66
N ARG A 427 -34.97 0.96 -10.81
CA ARG A 427 -34.49 -0.09 -9.90
C ARG A 427 -33.97 -1.31 -10.65
N GLU A 428 -34.67 -1.76 -11.68
CA GLU A 428 -34.26 -2.89 -12.54
C GLU A 428 -33.00 -2.57 -13.36
N THR A 429 -32.89 -1.35 -13.88
CA THR A 429 -31.70 -0.89 -14.64
C THR A 429 -30.48 -0.75 -13.72
N SER A 430 -30.70 -0.39 -12.47
CA SER A 430 -29.67 -0.43 -11.42
C SER A 430 -29.39 -1.87 -10.93
N GLY A 431 -29.99 -2.85 -11.56
CA GLY A 431 -30.22 -4.24 -11.22
C GLY A 431 -29.01 -5.02 -10.77
N ARG A 432 -28.78 -4.99 -9.47
CA ARG A 432 -27.87 -5.86 -8.75
C ARG A 432 -28.73 -6.74 -7.86
N GLU A 433 -29.08 -7.95 -8.35
CA GLU A 433 -29.71 -8.94 -7.49
C GLU A 433 -28.76 -9.31 -6.37
N GLY A 434 -29.17 -9.07 -5.12
CA GLY A 434 -28.39 -9.44 -3.94
C GLY A 434 -28.37 -10.96 -3.78
N GLU A 435 -27.21 -11.58 -3.80
CA GLU A 435 -27.07 -13.00 -3.46
C GLU A 435 -27.34 -13.24 -1.98
N ALA A 436 -28.12 -14.27 -1.67
CA ALA A 436 -28.37 -14.67 -0.29
C ALA A 436 -27.05 -15.18 0.35
N ILE A 437 -26.52 -14.43 1.31
CA ILE A 437 -25.39 -14.87 2.12
C ILE A 437 -25.96 -15.76 3.23
N GLN A 438 -25.47 -17.02 3.33
CA GLN A 438 -25.74 -17.82 4.53
C GLN A 438 -25.07 -17.12 5.71
N GLU A 439 -25.87 -16.55 6.61
CA GLU A 439 -25.39 -15.99 7.86
C GLU A 439 -24.58 -17.06 8.59
N ASP A 440 -23.35 -16.71 8.97
CA ASP A 440 -22.56 -17.57 9.83
C ASP A 440 -23.25 -17.62 11.20
N ARG A 441 -23.82 -18.77 11.54
CA ARG A 441 -24.21 -19.05 12.93
C ARG A 441 -22.97 -18.85 13.78
N GLU A 442 -23.05 -17.94 14.75
CA GLU A 442 -21.99 -17.75 15.74
C GLU A 442 -21.62 -19.13 16.30
N PRO A 443 -20.34 -19.53 16.26
CA PRO A 443 -19.95 -20.73 16.97
C PRO A 443 -20.16 -20.47 18.47
N GLU A 444 -21.17 -21.11 19.06
CA GLU A 444 -21.50 -21.03 20.50
C GLU A 444 -20.33 -21.41 21.42
N SER A 445 -19.26 -21.98 20.86
CA SER A 445 -18.07 -22.41 21.59
C SER A 445 -17.09 -21.28 21.97
N ALA A 446 -17.07 -20.17 21.25
CA ALA A 446 -16.08 -19.11 21.51
C ALA A 446 -16.44 -18.23 22.74
N ARG A 447 -17.70 -18.25 23.19
CA ARG A 447 -18.14 -17.46 24.36
C ARG A 447 -17.94 -18.17 25.72
N LYS A 448 -17.65 -19.48 25.72
CA LYS A 448 -17.55 -20.25 26.98
C LYS A 448 -16.17 -20.26 27.63
N ASP A 449 -15.09 -19.98 26.89
CA ASP A 449 -13.74 -20.11 27.44
C ASP A 449 -13.19 -18.85 28.11
N PHE A 450 -13.78 -17.67 27.89
CA PHE A 450 -13.29 -16.41 28.53
C PHE A 450 -13.91 -16.07 29.89
N LYS A 451 -14.88 -16.88 30.40
CA LYS A 451 -15.51 -16.62 31.71
C LYS A 451 -15.10 -17.60 32.83
N LYS A 452 -14.16 -18.51 32.58
CA LYS A 452 -13.83 -19.57 33.56
C LYS A 452 -12.48 -19.43 34.26
N ASP A 453 -11.79 -18.30 34.16
CA ASP A 453 -10.51 -18.13 34.86
C ASP A 453 -10.46 -16.84 35.73
N ARG A 454 -11.53 -16.59 36.48
CA ARG A 454 -11.50 -15.76 37.67
C ARG A 454 -12.12 -16.58 38.83
N GLY A 455 -11.45 -17.68 39.15
CA GLY A 455 -11.71 -18.43 40.36
C GLY A 455 -10.87 -17.86 41.52
N GLU A 456 -11.55 -17.65 42.64
CA GLU A 456 -11.04 -17.17 43.94
C GLU A 456 -9.79 -17.92 44.44
N PRO A 457 -8.95 -17.28 45.25
CA PRO A 457 -7.72 -17.90 45.76
C PRO A 457 -8.08 -18.98 46.78
N ARG A 458 -7.89 -20.25 46.42
CA ARG A 458 -7.96 -21.38 47.37
C ARG A 458 -6.74 -21.33 48.28
N ALA A 459 -7.01 -21.42 49.60
CA ALA A 459 -6.07 -21.49 50.69
C ALA A 459 -5.09 -22.70 50.50
N ARG A 460 -3.81 -22.44 50.79
CA ARG A 460 -2.74 -23.43 50.86
C ARG A 460 -2.92 -24.33 52.07
N PRO A 461 -2.74 -25.65 51.94
CA PRO A 461 -2.38 -26.48 53.08
C PRO A 461 -0.84 -26.46 53.28
N GLU A 462 -0.47 -26.30 54.53
CA GLU A 462 0.92 -26.36 55.02
C GLU A 462 1.52 -27.75 54.95
N GLY A 463 2.81 -27.79 54.63
CA GLY A 463 3.73 -28.82 55.07
C GLY A 463 4.02 -29.96 54.09
N ARG A 464 5.15 -29.84 53.39
CA ARG A 464 6.17 -30.93 53.24
C ARG A 464 7.40 -30.38 52.55
N ASP A 465 8.52 -30.49 53.24
CA ASP A 465 9.86 -30.23 52.76
C ASP A 465 10.21 -31.05 51.51
N TYR A 466 10.69 -30.38 50.46
CA TYR A 466 11.43 -31.02 49.37
C TYR A 466 12.62 -30.13 48.95
N ALA A 467 13.80 -30.73 49.02
CA ALA A 467 15.09 -30.19 48.61
C ALA A 467 15.12 -29.80 47.11
N PRO A 468 16.01 -28.87 46.71
CA PRO A 468 16.09 -28.37 45.33
C PRO A 468 16.73 -29.41 44.41
N ARG A 469 15.99 -29.83 43.38
CA ARG A 469 16.50 -30.56 42.22
C ARG A 469 16.87 -29.56 41.14
N GLU A 470 18.11 -29.48 40.78
CA GLU A 470 18.62 -28.84 39.56
C GLU A 470 17.92 -29.40 38.33
N LYS A 471 17.26 -28.55 37.56
CA LYS A 471 16.74 -28.88 36.25
C LYS A 471 17.77 -28.52 35.20
N THR A 472 18.53 -29.50 34.76
CA THR A 472 19.24 -29.47 33.48
C THR A 472 18.20 -29.41 32.35
N TYR A 473 18.30 -28.37 31.50
CA TYR A 473 17.53 -28.28 30.26
C TYR A 473 18.12 -29.26 29.23
N GLU A 474 17.54 -30.42 29.11
CA GLU A 474 17.72 -31.26 27.93
C GLU A 474 16.86 -30.71 26.77
N ARG A 475 17.55 -30.36 25.69
CA ARG A 475 16.97 -30.09 24.38
C ARG A 475 16.15 -31.33 23.98
N GLY A 476 14.85 -31.13 23.71
CA GLY A 476 13.93 -32.14 23.22
C GLY A 476 14.49 -32.82 21.98
N GLY A 477 14.86 -34.07 22.14
CA GLY A 477 15.35 -34.92 21.08
C GLY A 477 14.27 -35.14 20.02
N MET A 478 14.65 -35.02 18.79
CA MET A 478 13.97 -35.56 17.61
C MET A 478 13.72 -37.06 17.88
N ARG A 479 12.45 -37.51 17.74
CA ARG A 479 12.12 -38.91 17.75
C ARG A 479 12.92 -39.64 16.67
N ASP A 480 13.73 -40.59 17.10
CA ASP A 480 14.48 -41.52 16.26
C ASP A 480 13.53 -42.19 15.25
N ALA A 481 13.60 -41.80 14.01
CA ALA A 481 13.02 -42.55 12.92
C ALA A 481 14.15 -43.42 12.34
N GLY A 482 14.01 -44.72 12.50
CA GLY A 482 14.79 -45.86 12.07
C GLY A 482 16.10 -45.64 11.34
N ALA A 483 17.09 -46.48 11.61
CA ALA A 483 18.39 -46.49 10.93
C ALA A 483 18.24 -46.49 9.40
N ILE A 484 18.98 -45.62 8.72
CA ILE A 484 19.02 -45.56 7.24
C ILE A 484 19.87 -46.74 6.78
N GLU A 485 19.35 -47.60 5.91
CA GLU A 485 20.14 -48.63 5.26
C GLU A 485 21.25 -48.02 4.39
N GLY A 486 22.43 -48.63 4.42
CA GLY A 486 23.60 -48.10 3.73
C GLY A 486 23.34 -47.92 2.23
N GLY A 487 23.54 -46.71 1.70
CA GLY A 487 23.33 -46.35 0.30
C GLY A 487 22.02 -45.60 0.01
N MET A 488 21.18 -45.38 1.01
CA MET A 488 19.93 -44.60 0.84
C MET A 488 20.09 -43.15 1.30
N THR A 489 19.42 -42.24 0.62
CA THR A 489 19.37 -40.81 0.98
C THR A 489 17.93 -40.43 1.38
N ARG A 490 17.79 -39.79 2.53
CA ARG A 490 16.49 -39.34 3.01
C ARG A 490 16.10 -38.02 2.32
N LEU A 491 14.95 -38.00 1.65
CA LEU A 491 14.36 -36.80 1.06
C LEU A 491 13.23 -36.28 1.96
N PHE A 492 13.21 -34.97 2.17
CA PHE A 492 12.13 -34.27 2.87
C PHE A 492 11.20 -33.63 1.83
N ILE A 493 9.91 -33.95 1.89
CA ILE A 493 8.88 -33.37 1.03
C ILE A 493 7.94 -32.57 1.90
N SER A 494 7.78 -31.27 1.63
CA SER A 494 6.95 -30.34 2.41
C SER A 494 5.44 -30.53 2.20
N LEU A 495 5.04 -31.37 1.24
CA LEU A 495 3.65 -31.70 0.93
C LEU A 495 3.32 -33.11 1.43
N GLY A 496 2.12 -33.30 2.00
CA GLY A 496 1.70 -34.58 2.54
C GLY A 496 0.18 -34.75 2.63
N LYS A 497 -0.28 -35.65 3.49
CA LYS A 497 -1.70 -35.99 3.65
C LYS A 497 -2.60 -34.76 3.93
N GLY A 498 -2.10 -33.75 4.63
CA GLY A 498 -2.82 -32.50 4.89
C GLY A 498 -3.08 -31.64 3.64
N ALA A 499 -2.32 -31.87 2.57
CA ALA A 499 -2.50 -31.25 1.25
C ALA A 499 -3.22 -32.19 0.26
N GLY A 500 -3.79 -33.31 0.74
CA GLY A 500 -4.49 -34.27 -0.10
C GLY A 500 -3.58 -35.23 -0.89
N ILE A 501 -2.26 -35.20 -0.67
CA ILE A 501 -1.28 -36.03 -1.39
C ILE A 501 -1.00 -37.28 -0.59
N MET A 502 -1.22 -38.44 -1.22
CA MET A 502 -0.95 -39.74 -0.60
C MET A 502 0.47 -40.21 -0.97
N PRO A 503 1.13 -41.02 -0.12
CA PRO A 503 2.46 -41.56 -0.41
C PRO A 503 2.59 -42.21 -1.80
N LYS A 504 1.57 -42.93 -2.26
CA LYS A 504 1.51 -43.55 -3.59
C LYS A 504 1.61 -42.55 -4.74
N ASP A 505 1.11 -41.32 -4.53
CA ASP A 505 1.12 -40.28 -5.58
C ASP A 505 2.55 -39.73 -5.75
N ILE A 506 3.27 -39.60 -4.62
CA ILE A 506 4.68 -39.17 -4.60
C ILE A 506 5.55 -40.25 -5.23
N VAL A 507 5.39 -41.49 -4.83
CA VAL A 507 6.12 -42.64 -5.39
C VAL A 507 5.87 -42.77 -6.90
N GLY A 508 4.61 -42.67 -7.34
CA GLY A 508 4.25 -42.72 -8.74
C GLY A 508 4.80 -41.57 -9.57
N MET A 509 4.92 -40.36 -8.99
CA MET A 509 5.55 -39.21 -9.64
C MET A 509 7.06 -39.42 -9.78
N MET A 510 7.74 -39.88 -8.73
CA MET A 510 9.19 -40.10 -8.74
C MET A 510 9.60 -41.16 -9.76
N TYR A 511 8.86 -42.25 -9.92
CA TYR A 511 9.11 -43.24 -10.94
C TYR A 511 8.88 -42.70 -12.38
N ARG A 512 7.84 -41.90 -12.60
CA ARG A 512 7.50 -41.37 -13.92
C ARG A 512 8.38 -40.22 -14.37
N GLU A 513 8.66 -39.26 -13.46
CA GLU A 513 9.33 -38.00 -13.81
C GLU A 513 10.86 -38.08 -13.59
N ALA A 514 11.32 -38.81 -12.58
CA ALA A 514 12.76 -38.95 -12.30
C ALA A 514 13.40 -40.19 -12.93
N GLY A 515 12.61 -41.08 -13.58
CA GLY A 515 13.13 -42.25 -14.28
C GLY A 515 13.86 -43.24 -13.35
N LEU A 516 13.46 -43.33 -12.09
CA LEU A 516 14.13 -44.22 -11.13
C LEU A 516 13.82 -45.68 -11.41
N PRO A 517 14.80 -46.60 -11.25
CA PRO A 517 14.57 -48.04 -11.38
C PRO A 517 13.62 -48.57 -10.32
N ASP A 518 12.86 -49.62 -10.64
CA ASP A 518 11.97 -50.30 -9.70
C ASP A 518 12.72 -50.74 -8.45
N GLY A 519 12.17 -50.43 -7.27
CA GLY A 519 12.79 -50.73 -5.98
C GLY A 519 13.76 -49.68 -5.43
N SER A 520 13.95 -48.52 -6.12
CA SER A 520 14.83 -47.45 -5.68
C SER A 520 14.25 -46.61 -4.53
N LEU A 521 12.95 -46.72 -4.23
CA LEU A 521 12.26 -46.03 -3.17
C LEU A 521 11.85 -47.00 -2.06
N GLY A 522 12.31 -46.74 -0.82
CA GLY A 522 12.00 -47.53 0.37
C GLY A 522 10.97 -46.89 1.30
#